data_307c199a440cba3ef28ee199140e251e
#
_entry.id   307c199a440cba3ef28ee199140e251e
#
_cell.length_a   1.000
_cell.length_b   1.000
_cell.length_c   1.000
_cell.angle_alpha   90.00
_cell.angle_beta   90.00
_cell.angle_gamma   90.00
#
_symmetry.space_group_name_H-M   'P 1'
#
loop_
_entity.id
_entity.type
_entity.pdbx_description
1 polymer ?
#
loop_
_entity_poly.entity_id
_entity_poly.type
_entity_poly.pdbx_seq_one_letter_code
_entity_poly.pdbx_strand_id
1 'polypeptide(L)'
;MSIISDSLKKIKPSPTIAVTQKARELKAAGKDVIGLGAGEPDFDTPDNIKQAAIKAINDGDTKYTAVDGTAVLKDAIVKKFKRENNLDYTTDQITVGAGGKHVIYNAMMATLNEGDEVIVPAPYWVSYPDMVLLAGGTPIILECNEKQGFKINPAELEKSITQKTKWIILNSPSNPTGACYTEGDIKEIAGVLAKYPHVHILSDDIYEHVTYEGFKFFTIAQIDSLKERVLTMNGVSKAYSMTGWRIGYAAGPKEIIKAIAKIQSQSTTNPSSISQAAAVEALNGTQDFIKERATSFQERRNFVVKALNEIDGIECLNPDGAFYVFPSCKGLMGKKDTSGKELKTDTDFVQSLLENSGVAVVQGSAFGLEGFFRISYATSMENLKKALEKISSFCKSLN
;
A
#
# COMPACT_ATOMS: atom_id res chain seq x y z
N MET A 1 20.51 31.92 2.81
CA MET A 1 20.29 30.55 3.34
C MET A 1 18.82 30.16 3.10
N SER A 2 18.54 28.94 2.69
CA SER A 2 17.14 28.46 2.52
C SER A 2 16.50 28.27 3.90
N ILE A 3 15.25 28.66 4.07
CA ILE A 3 14.42 28.37 5.25
C ILE A 3 13.98 26.91 5.30
N ILE A 4 14.11 26.20 4.18
CA ILE A 4 13.64 24.81 4.02
C ILE A 4 14.66 23.86 4.63
N SER A 5 14.17 22.91 5.44
CA SER A 5 14.99 21.88 6.08
C SER A 5 15.73 21.01 5.06
N ASP A 6 16.97 20.63 5.40
CA ASP A 6 17.78 19.73 4.56
C ASP A 6 17.16 18.31 4.43
N SER A 7 16.36 17.88 5.39
CA SER A 7 15.64 16.61 5.29
C SER A 7 14.69 16.54 4.10
N LEU A 8 14.10 17.67 3.69
CA LEU A 8 13.23 17.72 2.50
C LEU A 8 13.98 17.60 1.18
N LYS A 9 15.29 17.84 1.16
CA LYS A 9 16.13 17.61 -0.02
C LYS A 9 16.33 16.13 -0.32
N LYS A 10 16.11 15.25 0.67
CA LYS A 10 16.28 13.80 0.56
C LYS A 10 15.10 13.10 -0.12
N ILE A 11 13.93 13.76 -0.18
CA ILE A 11 12.69 13.18 -0.72
C ILE A 11 12.24 13.93 -1.98
N LYS A 12 11.43 13.24 -2.79
CA LYS A 12 10.83 13.81 -4.01
C LYS A 12 9.30 13.95 -3.85
N PRO A 13 8.66 14.88 -4.59
CA PRO A 13 7.19 14.88 -4.67
C PRO A 13 6.65 13.51 -5.08
N SER A 14 5.54 13.07 -4.46
CA SER A 14 4.96 11.76 -4.74
C SER A 14 4.56 11.60 -6.22
N PRO A 15 5.14 10.65 -6.97
CA PRO A 15 4.82 10.44 -8.38
C PRO A 15 3.35 10.08 -8.61
N THR A 16 2.73 9.33 -7.69
CA THR A 16 1.32 8.95 -7.78
C THR A 16 0.39 10.15 -7.64
N ILE A 17 0.74 11.10 -6.76
CA ILE A 17 -0.01 12.36 -6.61
C ILE A 17 0.17 13.22 -7.87
N ALA A 18 1.39 13.32 -8.41
CA ALA A 18 1.67 14.11 -9.61
C ALA A 18 0.88 13.60 -10.82
N VAL A 19 0.83 12.28 -11.06
CA VAL A 19 0.03 11.68 -12.14
C VAL A 19 -1.46 11.95 -11.93
N THR A 20 -1.97 11.80 -10.70
CA THR A 20 -3.38 12.05 -10.39
C THR A 20 -3.74 13.52 -10.61
N GLN A 21 -2.87 14.44 -10.20
CA GLN A 21 -3.07 15.87 -10.41
C GLN A 21 -3.06 16.20 -11.89
N LYS A 22 -2.11 15.68 -12.66
CA LYS A 22 -2.04 15.92 -14.12
C LYS A 22 -3.29 15.38 -14.84
N ALA A 23 -3.78 14.21 -14.46
CA ALA A 23 -5.02 13.64 -15.01
C ALA A 23 -6.23 14.55 -14.70
N ARG A 24 -6.32 15.11 -13.49
CA ARG A 24 -7.38 16.08 -13.13
C ARG A 24 -7.31 17.37 -13.95
N GLU A 25 -6.11 17.92 -14.12
CA GLU A 25 -5.89 19.13 -14.93
C GLU A 25 -6.31 18.92 -16.38
N LEU A 26 -5.92 17.79 -16.99
CA LEU A 26 -6.31 17.46 -18.35
C LEU A 26 -7.83 17.26 -18.49
N LYS A 27 -8.46 16.64 -17.49
CA LYS A 27 -9.92 16.47 -17.43
C LYS A 27 -10.64 17.81 -17.32
N ALA A 28 -10.14 18.72 -16.47
CA ALA A 28 -10.65 20.08 -16.34
C ALA A 28 -10.48 20.89 -17.63
N ALA A 29 -9.46 20.60 -18.43
CA ALA A 29 -9.24 21.17 -19.76
C ALA A 29 -10.10 20.52 -20.87
N GLY A 30 -11.07 19.66 -20.52
CA GLY A 30 -12.01 19.04 -21.46
C GLY A 30 -11.48 17.80 -22.18
N LYS A 31 -10.31 17.26 -21.80
CA LYS A 31 -9.79 16.03 -22.40
C LYS A 31 -10.47 14.79 -21.79
N ASP A 32 -10.73 13.78 -22.62
CA ASP A 32 -11.24 12.47 -22.19
C ASP A 32 -10.10 11.65 -21.55
N VAL A 33 -9.94 11.79 -20.22
CA VAL A 33 -8.89 11.13 -19.45
C VAL A 33 -9.48 10.07 -18.50
N ILE A 34 -8.95 8.86 -18.57
CA ILE A 34 -9.24 7.77 -17.63
C ILE A 34 -8.07 7.61 -16.66
N GLY A 35 -8.31 7.84 -15.37
CA GLY A 35 -7.29 7.68 -14.32
C GLY A 35 -7.29 6.29 -13.73
N LEU A 36 -6.18 5.57 -13.88
CA LEU A 36 -5.93 4.25 -13.29
C LEU A 36 -4.77 4.27 -12.29
N GLY A 37 -4.39 5.47 -11.83
CA GLY A 37 -3.31 5.66 -10.88
C GLY A 37 -3.73 5.73 -9.41
N ALA A 38 -5.05 5.87 -9.12
CA ALA A 38 -5.52 6.02 -7.74
C ALA A 38 -5.47 4.70 -6.96
N GLY A 39 -4.99 4.77 -5.74
CA GLY A 39 -4.90 3.62 -4.84
C GLY A 39 -6.06 3.56 -3.84
N GLU A 40 -7.31 3.66 -4.31
CA GLU A 40 -8.50 3.61 -3.46
C GLU A 40 -9.63 2.80 -4.10
N PRO A 41 -10.44 2.07 -3.30
CA PRO A 41 -11.63 1.38 -3.80
C PRO A 41 -12.64 2.38 -4.38
N ASP A 42 -13.36 1.96 -5.44
CA ASP A 42 -14.42 2.74 -6.06
C ASP A 42 -15.81 2.50 -5.42
N PHE A 43 -15.88 1.64 -4.43
CA PHE A 43 -17.08 1.41 -3.64
C PHE A 43 -17.24 2.49 -2.56
N ASP A 44 -18.49 2.83 -2.26
CA ASP A 44 -18.81 3.67 -1.11
C ASP A 44 -18.55 2.95 0.22
N THR A 45 -18.29 3.72 1.28
CA THR A 45 -18.34 3.23 2.66
C THR A 45 -19.70 2.61 2.94
N PRO A 46 -19.82 1.39 3.51
CA PRO A 46 -21.09 0.75 3.83
C PRO A 46 -22.00 1.60 4.72
N ASP A 47 -23.32 1.48 4.53
CA ASP A 47 -24.30 2.35 5.19
C ASP A 47 -24.29 2.23 6.72
N ASN A 48 -24.14 1.01 7.26
CA ASN A 48 -24.03 0.81 8.72
C ASN A 48 -22.86 1.60 9.31
N ILE A 49 -21.72 1.65 8.62
CA ILE A 49 -20.53 2.40 9.05
C ILE A 49 -20.80 3.91 8.99
N LYS A 50 -21.45 4.40 7.90
CA LYS A 50 -21.87 5.81 7.80
C LYS A 50 -22.85 6.18 8.91
N GLN A 51 -23.80 5.32 9.23
CA GLN A 51 -24.77 5.57 10.30
C GLN A 51 -24.12 5.61 11.69
N ALA A 52 -23.09 4.80 11.94
CA ALA A 52 -22.33 4.87 13.20
C ALA A 52 -21.63 6.24 13.35
N ALA A 53 -21.08 6.80 12.28
CA ALA A 53 -20.51 8.14 12.31
C ALA A 53 -21.55 9.23 12.54
N ILE A 54 -22.72 9.15 11.87
CA ILE A 54 -23.83 10.10 12.05
C ILE A 54 -24.31 10.05 13.50
N LYS A 55 -24.44 8.85 14.07
CA LYS A 55 -24.80 8.68 15.46
C LYS A 55 -23.77 9.34 16.40
N ALA A 56 -22.47 9.14 16.17
CA ALA A 56 -21.42 9.76 16.97
C ALA A 56 -21.49 11.30 16.93
N ILE A 57 -21.80 11.89 15.77
CA ILE A 57 -22.02 13.34 15.64
C ILE A 57 -23.22 13.77 16.49
N ASN A 58 -24.36 13.08 16.38
CA ASN A 58 -25.59 13.41 17.09
C ASN A 58 -25.46 13.23 18.61
N ASP A 59 -24.66 12.27 19.06
CA ASP A 59 -24.37 12.01 20.47
C ASP A 59 -23.34 13.03 21.05
N GLY A 60 -22.77 13.90 20.22
CA GLY A 60 -21.77 14.89 20.65
C GLY A 60 -20.38 14.30 20.88
N ASP A 61 -20.03 13.14 20.30
CA ASP A 61 -18.70 12.53 20.35
C ASP A 61 -17.74 13.30 19.42
N THR A 62 -17.45 14.55 19.80
CA THR A 62 -16.68 15.52 18.99
C THR A 62 -15.55 16.17 19.80
N LYS A 63 -15.06 15.49 20.82
CA LYS A 63 -13.98 15.96 21.70
C LYS A 63 -12.68 15.20 21.45
N TYR A 64 -11.58 15.66 22.05
CA TYR A 64 -10.33 14.92 22.07
C TYR A 64 -10.52 13.52 22.67
N THR A 65 -9.86 12.54 22.06
CA THR A 65 -9.80 11.16 22.56
C THR A 65 -8.42 10.86 23.16
N ALA A 66 -8.20 9.65 23.63
CA ALA A 66 -6.88 9.16 23.91
C ALA A 66 -6.02 9.23 22.64
N VAL A 67 -4.73 9.56 22.80
CA VAL A 67 -3.79 9.78 21.70
C VAL A 67 -3.70 8.55 20.77
N ASP A 68 -3.61 7.37 21.37
CA ASP A 68 -3.44 6.09 20.68
C ASP A 68 -4.76 5.38 20.33
N GLY A 69 -5.89 6.10 20.42
CA GLY A 69 -7.22 5.62 20.08
C GLY A 69 -8.13 5.40 21.29
N THR A 70 -9.46 5.40 21.04
CA THR A 70 -10.47 5.13 22.07
C THR A 70 -10.37 3.68 22.57
N ALA A 71 -10.69 3.46 23.84
CA ALA A 71 -10.66 2.11 24.43
C ALA A 71 -11.57 1.13 23.66
N VAL A 72 -12.74 1.59 23.20
CA VAL A 72 -13.69 0.78 22.43
C VAL A 72 -13.09 0.36 21.07
N LEU A 73 -12.40 1.27 20.37
CA LEU A 73 -11.77 0.94 19.09
C LEU A 73 -10.57 -0.02 19.30
N LYS A 74 -9.76 0.21 20.32
CA LYS A 74 -8.65 -0.70 20.63
C LYS A 74 -9.13 -2.12 20.96
N ASP A 75 -10.23 -2.25 21.69
CA ASP A 75 -10.88 -3.54 21.97
C ASP A 75 -11.42 -4.20 20.68
N ALA A 76 -12.03 -3.43 19.79
CA ALA A 76 -12.48 -3.93 18.48
C ALA A 76 -11.31 -4.43 17.62
N ILE A 77 -10.17 -3.73 17.65
CA ILE A 77 -8.94 -4.13 16.93
C ILE A 77 -8.36 -5.43 17.52
N VAL A 78 -8.30 -5.56 18.85
CA VAL A 78 -7.87 -6.80 19.52
C VAL A 78 -8.74 -7.98 19.09
N LYS A 79 -10.07 -7.80 19.10
CA LYS A 79 -11.03 -8.85 18.67
C LYS A 79 -10.83 -9.20 17.18
N LYS A 80 -10.57 -8.20 16.31
CA LYS A 80 -10.28 -8.42 14.90
C LYS A 80 -9.04 -9.28 14.73
N PHE A 81 -7.92 -8.94 15.35
CA PHE A 81 -6.69 -9.70 15.23
C PHE A 81 -6.85 -11.15 15.76
N LYS A 82 -7.60 -11.34 16.82
CA LYS A 82 -7.91 -12.69 17.32
C LYS A 82 -8.76 -13.47 16.33
N ARG A 83 -9.86 -12.89 15.86
CA ARG A 83 -10.83 -13.53 14.97
C ARG A 83 -10.25 -13.91 13.61
N GLU A 84 -9.46 -13.01 13.02
CA GLU A 84 -9.05 -13.10 11.62
C GLU A 84 -7.62 -13.62 11.43
N ASN A 85 -6.75 -13.29 12.36
CA ASN A 85 -5.31 -13.63 12.26
C ASN A 85 -4.83 -14.59 13.35
N ASN A 86 -5.70 -15.02 14.29
CA ASN A 86 -5.35 -15.82 15.45
C ASN A 86 -4.19 -15.22 16.29
N LEU A 87 -4.13 -13.90 16.37
CA LEU A 87 -3.14 -13.17 17.15
C LEU A 87 -3.76 -12.67 18.45
N ASP A 88 -3.05 -12.91 19.55
CA ASP A 88 -3.43 -12.43 20.87
C ASP A 88 -2.63 -11.18 21.21
N TYR A 89 -3.33 -10.05 21.31
CA TYR A 89 -2.83 -8.75 21.76
C TYR A 89 -3.65 -8.24 22.94
N THR A 90 -3.04 -7.34 23.70
CA THR A 90 -3.74 -6.54 24.73
C THR A 90 -3.92 -5.11 24.23
N THR A 91 -4.86 -4.37 24.79
CA THR A 91 -5.16 -3.00 24.32
C THR A 91 -3.98 -2.02 24.46
N ASP A 92 -3.04 -2.29 25.36
CA ASP A 92 -1.80 -1.51 25.48
C ASP A 92 -0.70 -1.87 24.45
N GLN A 93 -0.99 -2.88 23.61
CA GLN A 93 -0.22 -3.23 22.41
C GLN A 93 -0.83 -2.66 21.12
N ILE A 94 -1.88 -1.84 21.21
CA ILE A 94 -2.59 -1.26 20.07
C ILE A 94 -2.35 0.25 20.01
N THR A 95 -2.13 0.76 18.79
CA THR A 95 -2.16 2.20 18.50
C THR A 95 -3.02 2.47 17.27
N VAL A 96 -3.74 3.59 17.28
CA VAL A 96 -4.57 4.08 16.18
C VAL A 96 -4.03 5.41 15.70
N GLY A 97 -3.86 5.56 14.40
CA GLY A 97 -3.37 6.78 13.78
C GLY A 97 -4.30 7.32 12.68
N ALA A 98 -4.01 8.51 12.18
CA ALA A 98 -4.74 9.15 11.09
C ALA A 98 -4.46 8.48 9.72
N GLY A 99 -4.80 7.20 9.61
CA GLY A 99 -4.52 6.30 8.48
C GLY A 99 -3.22 5.52 8.65
N GLY A 100 -3.09 4.39 7.93
CA GLY A 100 -1.90 3.52 8.00
C GLY A 100 -0.59 4.25 7.70
N LYS A 101 -0.60 5.20 6.75
CA LYS A 101 0.57 6.05 6.47
C LYS A 101 1.09 6.77 7.71
N HIS A 102 0.20 7.33 8.52
CA HIS A 102 0.57 8.04 9.75
C HIS A 102 1.16 7.08 10.80
N VAL A 103 0.60 5.87 10.92
CA VAL A 103 1.13 4.84 11.82
C VAL A 103 2.55 4.45 11.43
N ILE A 104 2.81 4.17 10.14
CA ILE A 104 4.13 3.81 9.64
C ILE A 104 5.11 4.97 9.81
N TYR A 105 4.71 6.20 9.45
CA TYR A 105 5.52 7.39 9.63
C TYR A 105 5.94 7.56 11.10
N ASN A 106 4.99 7.47 12.02
CA ASN A 106 5.28 7.58 13.45
C ASN A 106 6.19 6.45 13.96
N ALA A 107 6.05 5.22 13.42
CA ALA A 107 6.93 4.11 13.77
C ALA A 107 8.38 4.40 13.36
N MET A 108 8.60 4.87 12.12
CA MET A 108 9.94 5.24 11.63
C MET A 108 10.52 6.41 12.44
N MET A 109 9.74 7.48 12.65
CA MET A 109 10.16 8.64 13.45
C MET A 109 10.48 8.30 14.91
N ALA A 110 9.79 7.31 15.48
CA ALA A 110 9.99 6.90 16.88
C ALA A 110 11.19 5.99 17.08
N THR A 111 11.67 5.33 16.02
CA THR A 111 12.64 4.22 16.18
C THR A 111 13.93 4.38 15.39
N LEU A 112 13.98 5.21 14.35
CA LEU A 112 15.18 5.38 13.53
C LEU A 112 16.08 6.49 14.03
N ASN A 113 17.38 6.24 14.00
CA ASN A 113 18.45 7.22 14.16
C ASN A 113 19.24 7.33 12.85
N GLU A 114 20.11 8.34 12.78
CA GLU A 114 21.06 8.44 11.67
C GLU A 114 21.98 7.22 11.63
N GLY A 115 22.09 6.61 10.43
CA GLY A 115 22.88 5.42 10.22
C GLY A 115 22.12 4.10 10.39
N ASP A 116 20.90 4.10 10.95
CA ASP A 116 20.03 2.92 10.97
C ASP A 116 19.55 2.58 9.55
N GLU A 117 19.52 1.30 9.20
CA GLU A 117 19.10 0.79 7.90
C GLU A 117 17.72 0.15 7.97
N VAL A 118 16.92 0.36 6.91
CA VAL A 118 15.62 -0.28 6.72
C VAL A 118 15.59 -1.01 5.39
N ILE A 119 15.42 -2.31 5.40
CA ILE A 119 15.26 -3.10 4.17
C ILE A 119 13.86 -2.86 3.61
N VAL A 120 13.82 -2.40 2.34
CA VAL A 120 12.59 -2.11 1.61
C VAL A 120 12.56 -2.94 0.33
N PRO A 121 11.80 -4.04 0.28
CA PRO A 121 11.66 -4.86 -0.92
C PRO A 121 11.00 -4.05 -2.05
N ALA A 122 11.65 -4.02 -3.22
CA ALA A 122 11.13 -3.37 -4.42
C ALA A 122 10.58 -4.43 -5.40
N PRO A 123 9.41 -4.20 -6.03
CA PRO A 123 8.63 -2.96 -6.02
C PRO A 123 7.94 -2.70 -4.69
N TYR A 124 7.98 -1.44 -4.23
CA TYR A 124 7.46 -1.02 -2.93
C TYR A 124 6.39 0.08 -3.07
N TRP A 125 5.57 0.27 -2.05
CA TRP A 125 4.75 1.47 -1.97
C TRP A 125 5.63 2.71 -1.85
N VAL A 126 5.41 3.67 -2.75
CA VAL A 126 6.25 4.87 -2.97
C VAL A 126 6.64 5.64 -1.70
N SER A 127 5.86 5.50 -0.62
CA SER A 127 6.11 6.27 0.61
C SER A 127 7.08 5.61 1.58
N TYR A 128 7.40 4.32 1.44
CA TYR A 128 8.29 3.65 2.41
C TYR A 128 9.69 4.26 2.44
N PRO A 129 10.42 4.39 1.32
CA PRO A 129 11.76 4.99 1.35
C PRO A 129 11.76 6.42 1.87
N ASP A 130 10.77 7.23 1.47
CA ASP A 130 10.68 8.63 1.87
C ASP A 130 10.44 8.78 3.39
N MET A 131 9.64 7.91 4.00
CA MET A 131 9.44 7.91 5.45
C MET A 131 10.71 7.54 6.21
N VAL A 132 11.48 6.57 5.69
CA VAL A 132 12.78 6.19 6.25
C VAL A 132 13.76 7.36 6.18
N LEU A 133 13.86 8.01 5.02
CA LEU A 133 14.74 9.17 4.81
C LEU A 133 14.37 10.36 5.71
N LEU A 134 13.07 10.65 5.85
CA LEU A 134 12.59 11.72 6.72
C LEU A 134 12.88 11.44 8.20
N ALA A 135 12.86 10.17 8.61
CA ALA A 135 13.20 9.75 9.96
C ALA A 135 14.71 9.68 10.21
N GLY A 136 15.56 10.00 9.22
CA GLY A 136 17.02 10.00 9.33
C GLY A 136 17.66 8.64 9.02
N GLY A 137 16.89 7.60 8.74
CA GLY A 137 17.39 6.28 8.35
C GLY A 137 17.83 6.20 6.89
N THR A 138 18.39 5.05 6.51
CA THR A 138 18.83 4.72 5.16
C THR A 138 17.99 3.55 4.62
N PRO A 139 17.21 3.74 3.55
CA PRO A 139 16.51 2.63 2.91
C PRO A 139 17.48 1.76 2.10
N ILE A 140 17.52 0.47 2.41
CA ILE A 140 18.25 -0.54 1.66
C ILE A 140 17.26 -1.24 0.73
N ILE A 141 17.36 -0.96 -0.56
CA ILE A 141 16.42 -1.48 -1.55
C ILE A 141 16.81 -2.92 -1.89
N LEU A 142 15.89 -3.86 -1.65
CA LEU A 142 16.01 -5.27 -2.01
C LEU A 142 15.15 -5.53 -3.26
N GLU A 143 15.77 -5.65 -4.43
CA GLU A 143 15.04 -5.89 -5.68
C GLU A 143 14.41 -7.28 -5.71
N CYS A 144 13.11 -7.34 -6.01
CA CYS A 144 12.32 -8.54 -6.20
C CYS A 144 11.77 -8.54 -7.63
N ASN A 145 12.35 -9.33 -8.51
CA ASN A 145 12.03 -9.30 -9.94
C ASN A 145 10.79 -10.13 -10.31
N GLU A 146 10.30 -9.96 -11.54
CA GLU A 146 9.13 -10.65 -12.06
C GLU A 146 9.26 -12.18 -12.11
N LYS A 147 10.47 -12.72 -12.29
CA LYS A 147 10.72 -14.19 -12.33
C LYS A 147 10.49 -14.85 -10.97
N GLN A 148 10.56 -14.05 -9.89
CA GLN A 148 10.29 -14.48 -8.52
C GLN A 148 8.85 -14.10 -8.08
N GLY A 149 7.99 -13.66 -9.02
CA GLY A 149 6.66 -13.16 -8.70
C GLY A 149 6.66 -11.90 -7.85
N PHE A 150 7.72 -11.07 -7.96
CA PHE A 150 7.95 -9.87 -7.14
C PHE A 150 8.05 -10.16 -5.63
N LYS A 151 8.52 -11.36 -5.25
CA LYS A 151 8.68 -11.81 -3.86
C LYS A 151 10.14 -11.78 -3.45
N ILE A 152 10.39 -11.64 -2.16
CA ILE A 152 11.72 -11.69 -1.57
C ILE A 152 12.36 -13.06 -1.82
N ASN A 153 13.61 -13.04 -2.30
CA ASN A 153 14.47 -14.21 -2.26
C ASN A 153 15.16 -14.28 -0.88
N PRO A 154 14.98 -15.38 -0.10
CA PRO A 154 15.56 -15.48 1.23
C PRO A 154 17.10 -15.33 1.27
N ALA A 155 17.80 -15.83 0.26
CA ALA A 155 19.26 -15.71 0.20
C ALA A 155 19.73 -14.27 -0.06
N GLU A 156 18.99 -13.50 -0.89
CA GLU A 156 19.29 -12.09 -1.13
C GLU A 156 18.90 -11.24 0.09
N LEU A 157 17.82 -11.59 0.79
CA LEU A 157 17.48 -10.97 2.07
C LEU A 157 18.63 -11.15 3.07
N GLU A 158 19.14 -12.37 3.23
CA GLU A 158 20.22 -12.66 4.17
C GLU A 158 21.47 -11.83 3.90
N LYS A 159 21.83 -11.63 2.62
CA LYS A 159 22.96 -10.78 2.19
C LYS A 159 22.73 -9.29 2.47
N SER A 160 21.48 -8.85 2.49
CA SER A 160 21.13 -7.44 2.69
C SER A 160 21.14 -7.02 4.15
N ILE A 161 21.13 -7.96 5.09
CA ILE A 161 21.11 -7.68 6.53
C ILE A 161 22.52 -7.34 7.02
N THR A 162 22.64 -6.20 7.71
CA THR A 162 23.85 -5.76 8.38
C THR A 162 23.61 -5.55 9.87
N GLN A 163 24.66 -5.20 10.63
CA GLN A 163 24.51 -4.81 12.04
C GLN A 163 23.75 -3.49 12.24
N LYS A 164 23.57 -2.69 11.17
CA LYS A 164 22.80 -1.44 11.17
C LYS A 164 21.34 -1.66 10.78
N THR A 165 21.00 -2.83 10.24
CA THR A 165 19.63 -3.13 9.82
C THR A 165 18.72 -3.14 11.04
N LYS A 166 17.77 -2.22 11.09
CA LYS A 166 16.84 -2.09 12.21
C LYS A 166 15.46 -2.60 11.88
N TRP A 167 15.02 -2.42 10.63
CA TRP A 167 13.72 -2.83 10.16
C TRP A 167 13.78 -3.52 8.80
N ILE A 168 12.83 -4.42 8.57
CA ILE A 168 12.38 -4.83 7.24
C ILE A 168 10.90 -4.49 7.11
N ILE A 169 10.48 -4.00 5.94
CA ILE A 169 9.07 -3.72 5.64
C ILE A 169 8.55 -4.83 4.72
N LEU A 170 7.49 -5.52 5.14
CA LEU A 170 6.76 -6.50 4.35
C LEU A 170 5.39 -5.94 4.03
N ASN A 171 4.95 -6.04 2.77
CA ASN A 171 3.60 -5.65 2.35
C ASN A 171 2.97 -6.77 1.51
N SER A 172 1.98 -7.44 2.06
CA SER A 172 1.26 -8.54 1.43
C SER A 172 -0.23 -8.50 1.80
N PRO A 173 -1.13 -8.54 0.81
CA PRO A 173 -0.94 -8.32 -0.63
C PRO A 173 -0.26 -6.99 -0.93
N SER A 174 0.60 -6.97 -1.97
CA SER A 174 1.51 -5.84 -2.22
C SER A 174 0.87 -4.71 -3.05
N ASN A 175 1.21 -3.50 -2.73
CA ASN A 175 1.15 -2.35 -3.62
C ASN A 175 2.58 -2.01 -4.07
N PRO A 176 2.95 -2.16 -5.37
CA PRO A 176 2.08 -2.03 -6.55
C PRO A 176 1.68 -3.35 -7.24
N THR A 177 2.21 -4.50 -6.85
CA THR A 177 2.19 -5.71 -7.68
C THR A 177 0.96 -6.59 -7.54
N GLY A 178 0.25 -6.50 -6.40
CA GLY A 178 -0.79 -7.43 -6.02
C GLY A 178 -0.26 -8.82 -5.63
N ALA A 179 1.05 -9.01 -5.59
CA ALA A 179 1.67 -10.27 -5.16
C ALA A 179 1.37 -10.56 -3.70
N CYS A 180 1.11 -11.82 -3.38
CA CYS A 180 0.84 -12.31 -2.04
C CYS A 180 1.90 -13.32 -1.62
N TYR A 181 2.41 -13.19 -0.40
CA TYR A 181 3.27 -14.21 0.21
C TYR A 181 2.42 -15.34 0.77
N THR A 182 2.71 -16.57 0.37
CA THR A 182 2.13 -17.78 0.97
C THR A 182 2.69 -18.00 2.36
N GLU A 183 2.05 -18.87 3.15
CA GLU A 183 2.59 -19.30 4.45
C GLU A 183 4.00 -19.89 4.30
N GLY A 184 4.29 -20.60 3.20
CA GLY A 184 5.61 -21.12 2.88
C GLY A 184 6.64 -20.03 2.68
N ASP A 185 6.32 -19.02 1.83
CA ASP A 185 7.19 -17.87 1.59
C ASP A 185 7.49 -17.12 2.90
N ILE A 186 6.48 -16.91 3.74
CA ILE A 186 6.64 -16.24 5.04
C ILE A 186 7.52 -17.04 5.99
N LYS A 187 7.40 -18.38 6.02
CA LYS A 187 8.25 -19.24 6.85
C LYS A 187 9.71 -19.22 6.39
N GLU A 188 9.98 -19.17 5.10
CA GLU A 188 11.35 -19.04 4.57
C GLU A 188 11.97 -17.69 4.97
N ILE A 189 11.24 -16.57 4.82
CA ILE A 189 11.67 -15.24 5.27
C ILE A 189 11.90 -15.25 6.79
N ALA A 190 10.99 -15.84 7.57
CA ALA A 190 11.10 -15.97 9.02
C ALA A 190 12.34 -16.77 9.44
N GLY A 191 12.68 -17.81 8.70
CA GLY A 191 13.89 -18.62 8.93
C GLY A 191 15.18 -17.80 8.77
N VAL A 192 15.23 -16.86 7.84
CA VAL A 192 16.34 -15.89 7.73
C VAL A 192 16.33 -14.94 8.92
N LEU A 193 15.20 -14.28 9.18
CA LEU A 193 15.09 -13.26 10.21
C LEU A 193 15.33 -13.80 11.64
N ALA A 194 15.07 -15.08 11.87
CA ALA A 194 15.36 -15.73 13.16
C ALA A 194 16.85 -15.69 13.52
N LYS A 195 17.75 -15.67 12.54
CA LYS A 195 19.21 -15.57 12.74
C LYS A 195 19.66 -14.15 13.16
N TYR A 196 18.80 -13.14 12.98
CA TYR A 196 19.10 -11.72 13.17
C TYR A 196 18.11 -11.08 14.18
N PRO A 197 18.27 -11.35 15.50
CA PRO A 197 17.30 -10.92 16.51
C PRO A 197 17.20 -9.40 16.69
N HIS A 198 18.15 -8.62 16.19
CA HIS A 198 18.15 -7.15 16.23
C HIS A 198 17.23 -6.53 15.16
N VAL A 199 16.80 -7.28 14.14
CA VAL A 199 15.95 -6.78 13.05
C VAL A 199 14.48 -6.87 13.45
N HIS A 200 13.80 -5.73 13.46
CA HIS A 200 12.35 -5.63 13.65
C HIS A 200 11.62 -5.74 12.31
N ILE A 201 10.36 -6.08 12.35
CA ILE A 201 9.55 -6.35 11.16
C ILE A 201 8.31 -5.46 11.18
N LEU A 202 8.13 -4.63 10.16
CA LEU A 202 6.88 -3.95 9.88
C LEU A 202 6.09 -4.80 8.87
N SER A 203 4.98 -5.41 9.29
CA SER A 203 4.05 -6.12 8.41
C SER A 203 2.91 -5.19 8.06
N ASP A 204 2.87 -4.72 6.80
CA ASP A 204 1.78 -3.90 6.27
C ASP A 204 0.74 -4.82 5.61
N ASP A 205 -0.28 -5.17 6.40
CA ASP A 205 -1.31 -6.13 6.07
C ASP A 205 -2.61 -5.46 5.57
N ILE A 206 -2.52 -4.19 5.11
CA ILE A 206 -3.70 -3.35 4.78
C ILE A 206 -4.62 -3.94 3.72
N TYR A 207 -4.14 -4.88 2.90
CA TYR A 207 -4.88 -5.54 1.83
C TYR A 207 -5.28 -7.00 2.17
N GLU A 208 -5.13 -7.47 3.41
CA GLU A 208 -5.38 -8.87 3.80
C GLU A 208 -6.74 -9.44 3.34
N HIS A 209 -7.75 -8.59 3.26
CA HIS A 209 -9.10 -8.98 2.84
C HIS A 209 -9.33 -8.92 1.32
N VAL A 210 -8.38 -8.40 0.57
CA VAL A 210 -8.48 -8.30 -0.89
C VAL A 210 -7.59 -9.37 -1.50
N THR A 211 -8.05 -10.62 -1.43
CA THR A 211 -7.37 -11.81 -1.96
C THR A 211 -8.33 -12.59 -2.86
N TYR A 212 -7.79 -13.39 -3.77
CA TYR A 212 -8.51 -14.04 -4.85
C TYR A 212 -8.34 -15.56 -4.85
N GLU A 213 -9.26 -16.28 -5.51
CA GLU A 213 -9.17 -17.73 -5.79
C GLU A 213 -8.93 -18.60 -4.56
N GLY A 214 -9.42 -18.14 -3.40
CA GLY A 214 -9.28 -18.88 -2.14
C GLY A 214 -7.89 -18.79 -1.53
N PHE A 215 -7.06 -17.80 -1.95
CA PHE A 215 -5.79 -17.52 -1.30
C PHE A 215 -6.00 -17.31 0.20
N LYS A 216 -5.22 -18.04 1.01
CA LYS A 216 -5.25 -17.91 2.47
C LYS A 216 -4.17 -16.94 2.91
N PHE A 217 -4.60 -15.78 3.36
CA PHE A 217 -3.68 -14.79 3.93
C PHE A 217 -2.99 -15.32 5.19
N PHE A 218 -1.70 -15.04 5.28
CA PHE A 218 -0.87 -15.40 6.44
C PHE A 218 0.07 -14.24 6.76
N THR A 219 0.02 -13.72 7.99
CA THR A 219 0.92 -12.65 8.43
C THR A 219 2.12 -13.22 9.18
N ILE A 220 3.28 -12.57 9.02
CA ILE A 220 4.51 -12.98 9.72
C ILE A 220 4.39 -12.89 11.24
N ALA A 221 3.43 -12.10 11.75
CA ALA A 221 3.13 -12.01 13.17
C ALA A 221 2.63 -13.34 13.78
N GLN A 222 2.16 -14.29 12.94
CA GLN A 222 1.75 -15.63 13.37
C GLN A 222 2.95 -16.58 13.63
N ILE A 223 4.17 -16.13 13.34
CA ILE A 223 5.39 -16.89 13.65
C ILE A 223 5.82 -16.58 15.09
N ASP A 224 5.61 -17.50 16.01
CA ASP A 224 5.81 -17.29 17.45
C ASP A 224 7.21 -16.73 17.80
N SER A 225 8.27 -17.23 17.13
CA SER A 225 9.65 -16.79 17.39
C SER A 225 9.93 -15.33 16.98
N LEU A 226 9.05 -14.72 16.20
CA LEU A 226 9.20 -13.34 15.70
C LEU A 226 8.22 -12.36 16.35
N LYS A 227 7.18 -12.84 17.01
CA LYS A 227 6.04 -12.05 17.50
C LYS A 227 6.46 -10.82 18.29
N GLU A 228 7.46 -10.94 19.18
CA GLU A 228 7.92 -9.86 20.06
C GLU A 228 8.67 -8.72 19.32
N ARG A 229 8.84 -8.82 18.00
CA ARG A 229 9.52 -7.79 17.18
C ARG A 229 8.81 -7.50 15.87
N VAL A 230 7.55 -7.90 15.76
CA VAL A 230 6.67 -7.56 14.64
C VAL A 230 5.76 -6.41 15.04
N LEU A 231 5.72 -5.36 14.22
CA LEU A 231 4.69 -4.33 14.23
C LEU A 231 3.73 -4.63 13.07
N THR A 232 2.56 -5.15 13.39
CA THR A 232 1.52 -5.48 12.39
C THR A 232 0.65 -4.26 12.16
N MET A 233 0.79 -3.62 10.99
CA MET A 233 -0.01 -2.47 10.58
C MET A 233 -1.18 -2.92 9.72
N ASN A 234 -2.35 -2.33 9.98
CA ASN A 234 -3.56 -2.54 9.22
C ASN A 234 -4.46 -1.29 9.27
N GLY A 235 -5.67 -1.34 8.77
CA GLY A 235 -6.60 -0.22 8.80
C GLY A 235 -7.90 -0.49 8.07
N VAL A 236 -8.80 0.48 8.12
CA VAL A 236 -10.13 0.37 7.51
C VAL A 236 -10.19 0.95 6.09
N SER A 237 -9.10 1.51 5.58
CA SER A 237 -9.08 2.25 4.31
C SER A 237 -9.50 1.42 3.10
N LYS A 238 -9.09 0.13 3.02
CA LYS A 238 -9.20 -0.66 1.80
C LYS A 238 -10.42 -1.58 1.82
N ALA A 239 -10.47 -2.56 2.69
CA ALA A 239 -11.58 -3.50 2.76
C ALA A 239 -12.93 -2.81 3.01
N TYR A 240 -12.94 -1.74 3.80
CA TYR A 240 -14.15 -1.01 4.21
C TYR A 240 -14.44 0.24 3.35
N SER A 241 -13.63 0.53 2.31
CA SER A 241 -13.77 1.74 1.49
C SER A 241 -13.82 3.04 2.32
N MET A 242 -12.87 3.17 3.23
CA MET A 242 -12.78 4.26 4.19
C MET A 242 -11.50 5.09 4.04
N THR A 243 -11.03 5.29 2.80
CA THR A 243 -9.77 6.03 2.56
C THR A 243 -9.83 7.46 3.11
N GLY A 244 -10.96 8.15 2.94
CA GLY A 244 -11.19 9.52 3.41
C GLY A 244 -11.40 9.65 4.92
N TRP A 245 -11.74 8.57 5.63
CA TRP A 245 -11.98 8.58 7.08
C TRP A 245 -10.70 8.65 7.91
N ARG A 246 -9.56 8.30 7.32
CA ARG A 246 -8.24 8.42 7.92
C ARG A 246 -8.08 7.63 9.22
N ILE A 247 -8.38 6.33 9.23
CA ILE A 247 -8.12 5.41 10.34
C ILE A 247 -7.22 4.27 9.88
N GLY A 248 -6.07 4.16 10.52
CA GLY A 248 -5.16 3.01 10.47
C GLY A 248 -4.73 2.65 11.88
N TYR A 249 -4.27 1.44 12.09
CA TYR A 249 -3.85 0.96 13.39
C TYR A 249 -2.68 0.00 13.27
N ALA A 250 -1.98 -0.19 14.37
CA ALA A 250 -0.98 -1.25 14.49
C ALA A 250 -1.07 -1.95 15.83
N ALA A 251 -0.61 -3.20 15.82
CA ALA A 251 -0.40 -4.03 17.00
C ALA A 251 1.06 -4.48 17.06
N GLY A 252 1.65 -4.52 18.26
CA GLY A 252 3.05 -4.93 18.39
C GLY A 252 3.62 -4.74 19.80
N PRO A 253 4.95 -4.73 19.93
CA PRO A 253 5.63 -4.55 21.21
C PRO A 253 5.22 -3.25 21.93
N LYS A 254 4.88 -3.36 23.20
CA LYS A 254 4.38 -2.22 24.00
C LYS A 254 5.31 -1.01 23.98
N GLU A 255 6.61 -1.22 23.92
CA GLU A 255 7.61 -0.15 23.87
C GLU A 255 7.45 0.66 22.57
N ILE A 256 7.33 -0.01 21.42
CA ILE A 256 7.14 0.62 20.11
C ILE A 256 5.79 1.36 20.08
N ILE A 257 4.72 0.74 20.58
CA ILE A 257 3.40 1.36 20.65
C ILE A 257 3.41 2.66 21.47
N LYS A 258 4.05 2.64 22.63
CA LYS A 258 4.21 3.85 23.47
C LYS A 258 5.03 4.94 22.77
N ALA A 259 6.08 4.56 22.06
CA ALA A 259 6.93 5.49 21.31
C ALA A 259 6.16 6.15 20.16
N ILE A 260 5.37 5.37 19.40
CA ILE A 260 4.46 5.86 18.35
C ILE A 260 3.46 6.87 18.94
N ALA A 261 2.82 6.53 20.06
CA ALA A 261 1.86 7.41 20.73
C ALA A 261 2.53 8.73 21.19
N LYS A 262 3.79 8.69 21.65
CA LYS A 262 4.56 9.88 22.03
C LYS A 262 4.76 10.80 20.82
N ILE A 263 5.15 10.28 19.65
CA ILE A 263 5.27 11.07 18.41
C ILE A 263 3.89 11.65 18.01
N GLN A 264 2.84 10.83 18.05
CA GLN A 264 1.49 11.26 17.69
C GLN A 264 0.99 12.40 18.57
N SER A 265 1.29 12.39 19.88
CA SER A 265 0.91 13.45 20.80
C SER A 265 1.50 14.83 20.45
N GLN A 266 2.60 14.88 19.70
CA GLN A 266 3.28 16.10 19.26
C GLN A 266 2.95 16.47 17.80
N SER A 267 2.11 15.70 17.12
CA SER A 267 1.71 15.97 15.72
C SER A 267 0.20 16.17 15.59
N THR A 268 -0.58 15.12 15.46
CA THR A 268 -2.04 15.17 15.22
C THR A 268 -2.86 15.08 16.51
N THR A 269 -2.27 14.88 17.64
CA THR A 269 -2.86 14.61 18.96
C THR A 269 -3.57 13.26 18.98
N ASN A 270 -4.69 13.10 18.27
CA ASN A 270 -5.46 11.86 18.16
C ASN A 270 -6.18 11.79 16.80
N PRO A 271 -6.58 10.60 16.33
CA PRO A 271 -7.48 10.48 15.18
C PRO A 271 -8.87 11.07 15.48
N SER A 272 -9.61 11.43 14.43
CA SER A 272 -10.99 11.93 14.54
C SER A 272 -11.86 10.96 15.36
N SER A 273 -12.54 11.45 16.40
CA SER A 273 -13.46 10.67 17.24
C SER A 273 -14.58 10.04 16.42
N ILE A 274 -15.17 10.80 15.50
CA ILE A 274 -16.23 10.36 14.59
C ILE A 274 -15.75 9.21 13.71
N SER A 275 -14.53 9.33 13.15
CA SER A 275 -13.93 8.28 12.33
C SER A 275 -13.60 7.03 13.15
N GLN A 276 -13.23 7.19 14.42
CA GLN A 276 -12.99 6.08 15.33
C GLN A 276 -14.29 5.32 15.64
N ALA A 277 -15.39 6.02 15.88
CA ALA A 277 -16.71 5.41 16.08
C ALA A 277 -17.15 4.62 14.84
N ALA A 278 -16.96 5.18 13.64
CA ALA A 278 -17.20 4.47 12.38
C ALA A 278 -16.32 3.23 12.22
N ALA A 279 -15.05 3.31 12.62
CA ALA A 279 -14.13 2.18 12.56
C ALA A 279 -14.51 1.04 13.53
N VAL A 280 -15.08 1.35 14.68
CA VAL A 280 -15.65 0.34 15.59
C VAL A 280 -16.74 -0.48 14.90
N GLU A 281 -17.65 0.20 14.21
CA GLU A 281 -18.71 -0.48 13.43
C GLU A 281 -18.11 -1.27 12.27
N ALA A 282 -17.13 -0.71 11.57
CA ALA A 282 -16.44 -1.41 10.49
C ALA A 282 -15.84 -2.76 10.93
N LEU A 283 -15.24 -2.81 12.13
CA LEU A 283 -14.57 -4.02 12.64
C LEU A 283 -15.53 -5.00 13.33
N ASN A 284 -16.62 -4.54 13.92
CA ASN A 284 -17.55 -5.35 14.68
C ASN A 284 -18.87 -5.66 13.95
N GLY A 285 -19.23 -4.87 12.95
CA GLY A 285 -20.46 -5.02 12.17
C GLY A 285 -20.37 -6.15 11.14
N THR A 286 -21.34 -6.20 10.22
CA THR A 286 -21.36 -7.20 9.14
C THR A 286 -20.13 -7.08 8.23
N GLN A 287 -19.61 -8.21 7.80
CA GLN A 287 -18.44 -8.33 6.90
C GLN A 287 -18.82 -8.88 5.52
N ASP A 288 -20.11 -9.12 5.23
CA ASP A 288 -20.57 -9.82 4.01
C ASP A 288 -20.12 -9.11 2.73
N PHE A 289 -20.16 -7.77 2.72
CA PHE A 289 -19.75 -6.96 1.59
C PHE A 289 -18.28 -7.13 1.19
N ILE A 290 -17.40 -7.59 2.10
CA ILE A 290 -15.98 -7.79 1.82
C ILE A 290 -15.80 -8.85 0.75
N LYS A 291 -16.49 -9.99 0.90
CA LYS A 291 -16.46 -11.09 -0.08
C LYS A 291 -17.01 -10.68 -1.43
N GLU A 292 -18.12 -9.94 -1.45
CA GLU A 292 -18.73 -9.46 -2.70
C GLU A 292 -17.77 -8.53 -3.45
N ARG A 293 -17.12 -7.62 -2.73
CA ARG A 293 -16.14 -6.68 -3.30
C ARG A 293 -14.88 -7.39 -3.79
N ALA A 294 -14.36 -8.37 -3.04
CA ALA A 294 -13.25 -9.19 -3.47
C ALA A 294 -13.57 -9.95 -4.77
N THR A 295 -14.79 -10.50 -4.89
CA THR A 295 -15.26 -11.15 -6.13
C THR A 295 -15.28 -10.16 -7.30
N SER A 296 -15.83 -8.96 -7.11
CA SER A 296 -15.82 -7.91 -8.13
C SER A 296 -14.41 -7.51 -8.56
N PHE A 297 -13.48 -7.36 -7.60
CA PHE A 297 -12.09 -7.08 -7.94
C PHE A 297 -11.42 -8.24 -8.68
N GLN A 298 -11.71 -9.48 -8.32
CA GLN A 298 -11.20 -10.66 -9.04
C GLN A 298 -11.66 -10.68 -10.50
N GLU A 299 -12.93 -10.38 -10.79
CA GLU A 299 -13.46 -10.28 -12.15
C GLU A 299 -12.73 -9.21 -12.96
N ARG A 300 -12.53 -8.02 -12.35
CA ARG A 300 -11.80 -6.91 -12.98
C ARG A 300 -10.33 -7.28 -13.22
N ARG A 301 -9.66 -7.93 -12.27
CA ARG A 301 -8.29 -8.44 -12.41
C ARG A 301 -8.18 -9.38 -13.60
N ASN A 302 -9.07 -10.37 -13.68
CA ASN A 302 -9.07 -11.37 -14.75
C ASN A 302 -9.19 -10.72 -16.13
N PHE A 303 -10.11 -9.75 -16.25
CA PHE A 303 -10.29 -8.98 -17.46
C PHE A 303 -9.03 -8.17 -17.82
N VAL A 304 -8.48 -7.42 -16.87
CA VAL A 304 -7.32 -6.54 -17.08
C VAL A 304 -6.08 -7.35 -17.47
N VAL A 305 -5.77 -8.43 -16.73
CA VAL A 305 -4.61 -9.29 -17.02
C VAL A 305 -4.71 -9.91 -18.40
N LYS A 306 -5.88 -10.44 -18.75
CA LYS A 306 -6.12 -11.02 -20.10
C LYS A 306 -5.87 -9.98 -21.19
N ALA A 307 -6.51 -8.81 -21.08
CA ALA A 307 -6.42 -7.77 -22.09
C ALA A 307 -5.01 -7.18 -22.24
N LEU A 308 -4.26 -7.06 -21.15
CA LEU A 308 -2.87 -6.61 -21.22
C LEU A 308 -1.95 -7.62 -21.91
N ASN A 309 -2.11 -8.91 -21.64
CA ASN A 309 -1.31 -9.97 -22.26
C ASN A 309 -1.66 -10.23 -23.74
N GLU A 310 -2.73 -9.62 -24.26
CA GLU A 310 -3.03 -9.58 -25.70
C GLU A 310 -2.33 -8.44 -26.44
N ILE A 311 -1.54 -7.59 -25.72
CA ILE A 311 -0.81 -6.46 -26.30
C ILE A 311 0.65 -6.85 -26.47
N ASP A 312 1.15 -6.85 -27.72
CA ASP A 312 2.55 -7.12 -28.01
C ASP A 312 3.50 -6.14 -27.27
N GLY A 313 4.48 -6.70 -26.58
CA GLY A 313 5.46 -5.93 -25.81
C GLY A 313 5.03 -5.61 -24.37
N ILE A 314 3.86 -6.06 -23.94
CA ILE A 314 3.41 -6.00 -22.54
C ILE A 314 3.28 -7.43 -21.98
N GLU A 315 3.80 -7.62 -20.76
CA GLU A 315 3.66 -8.86 -20.00
C GLU A 315 3.12 -8.54 -18.62
N CYS A 316 2.06 -9.22 -18.20
CA CYS A 316 1.38 -8.99 -16.94
C CYS A 316 1.19 -10.31 -16.18
N LEU A 317 1.83 -10.41 -14.99
CA LEU A 317 1.56 -11.50 -14.07
C LEU A 317 0.16 -11.39 -13.48
N ASN A 318 -0.41 -12.56 -13.13
CA ASN A 318 -1.72 -12.62 -12.50
C ASN A 318 -1.56 -12.46 -10.97
N PRO A 319 -1.98 -11.34 -10.36
CA PRO A 319 -1.80 -11.14 -8.92
C PRO A 319 -2.84 -11.90 -8.09
N ASP A 320 -2.45 -12.30 -6.88
CA ASP A 320 -3.29 -13.03 -5.94
C ASP A 320 -4.10 -12.12 -5.01
N GLY A 321 -3.82 -10.80 -5.02
CA GLY A 321 -4.53 -9.86 -4.14
C GLY A 321 -4.35 -8.39 -4.48
N ALA A 322 -4.78 -7.51 -3.58
CA ALA A 322 -4.93 -6.07 -3.74
C ALA A 322 -5.82 -5.74 -4.96
N PHE A 323 -5.75 -4.54 -5.50
CA PHE A 323 -6.49 -4.16 -6.72
C PHE A 323 -5.56 -3.47 -7.74
N TYR A 324 -4.35 -4.04 -7.88
CA TYR A 324 -3.31 -3.55 -8.79
C TYR A 324 -2.79 -4.67 -9.67
N VAL A 325 -2.40 -4.30 -10.90
CA VAL A 325 -1.46 -5.07 -11.72
C VAL A 325 -0.22 -4.24 -11.98
N PHE A 326 0.90 -4.93 -12.22
CA PHE A 326 2.22 -4.31 -12.45
C PHE A 326 2.87 -4.90 -13.71
N PRO A 327 2.29 -4.60 -14.89
CA PRO A 327 2.77 -5.13 -16.15
C PRO A 327 4.12 -4.54 -16.54
N SER A 328 4.93 -5.37 -17.21
CA SER A 328 6.15 -4.97 -17.91
C SER A 328 5.81 -4.25 -19.21
N CYS A 329 6.49 -3.14 -19.48
CA CYS A 329 6.50 -2.46 -20.79
C CYS A 329 7.86 -2.52 -21.47
N LYS A 330 8.77 -3.40 -21.01
CA LYS A 330 10.14 -3.53 -21.53
C LYS A 330 10.17 -3.83 -23.04
N GLY A 331 9.20 -4.61 -23.54
CA GLY A 331 9.09 -4.90 -24.97
C GLY A 331 8.71 -3.72 -25.87
N LEU A 332 8.36 -2.58 -25.26
CA LEU A 332 8.03 -1.34 -25.98
C LEU A 332 9.16 -0.31 -25.94
N MET A 333 10.23 -0.57 -25.20
CA MET A 333 11.36 0.35 -25.13
C MET A 333 12.10 0.43 -26.46
N GLY A 334 12.57 1.63 -26.82
CA GLY A 334 13.20 1.94 -28.10
C GLY A 334 12.22 2.27 -29.23
N LYS A 335 10.92 1.98 -29.08
CA LYS A 335 9.89 2.40 -30.02
C LYS A 335 9.62 3.89 -29.94
N LYS A 336 9.03 4.45 -31.00
CA LYS A 336 8.65 5.87 -31.09
C LYS A 336 7.13 6.02 -31.09
N ASP A 337 6.64 7.03 -30.40
CA ASP A 337 5.23 7.41 -30.46
C ASP A 337 4.90 8.21 -31.74
N THR A 338 3.62 8.55 -31.91
CA THR A 338 3.13 9.28 -33.08
C THR A 338 3.71 10.68 -33.23
N SER A 339 4.31 11.25 -32.19
CA SER A 339 5.04 12.53 -32.24
C SER A 339 6.50 12.37 -32.62
N GLY A 340 7.00 11.14 -32.72
CA GLY A 340 8.39 10.79 -32.97
C GLY A 340 9.26 10.73 -31.71
N LYS A 341 8.67 10.88 -30.51
CA LYS A 341 9.37 10.74 -29.23
C LYS A 341 9.71 9.26 -28.98
N GLU A 342 10.97 8.97 -28.75
CA GLU A 342 11.46 7.64 -28.38
C GLU A 342 11.14 7.32 -26.93
N LEU A 343 10.59 6.13 -26.67
CA LEU A 343 10.30 5.60 -25.36
C LEU A 343 11.54 4.93 -24.76
N LYS A 344 12.34 5.66 -23.99
CA LYS A 344 13.58 5.14 -23.39
C LYS A 344 13.36 4.51 -22.02
N THR A 345 12.36 5.01 -21.30
CA THR A 345 12.06 4.62 -19.91
C THR A 345 10.56 4.36 -19.74
N ASP A 346 10.20 3.70 -18.64
CA ASP A 346 8.79 3.54 -18.23
C ASP A 346 8.11 4.91 -17.99
N THR A 347 8.86 5.91 -17.58
CA THR A 347 8.37 7.29 -17.44
C THR A 347 7.99 7.88 -18.81
N ASP A 348 8.81 7.69 -19.84
CA ASP A 348 8.46 8.11 -21.20
C ASP A 348 7.20 7.41 -21.71
N PHE A 349 7.09 6.09 -21.45
CA PHE A 349 5.91 5.30 -21.82
C PHE A 349 4.64 5.87 -21.17
N VAL A 350 4.66 6.07 -19.85
CA VAL A 350 3.49 6.57 -19.08
C VAL A 350 3.09 7.98 -19.51
N GLN A 351 4.07 8.86 -19.75
CA GLN A 351 3.80 10.22 -20.22
C GLN A 351 3.21 10.21 -21.62
N SER A 352 3.80 9.47 -22.55
CA SER A 352 3.32 9.37 -23.92
C SER A 352 1.93 8.72 -23.98
N LEU A 353 1.66 7.68 -23.17
CA LEU A 353 0.35 7.07 -23.05
C LEU A 353 -0.71 8.10 -22.57
N LEU A 354 -0.39 8.90 -21.56
CA LEU A 354 -1.30 9.93 -21.08
C LEU A 354 -1.57 11.00 -22.13
N GLU A 355 -0.53 11.49 -22.80
CA GLU A 355 -0.62 12.60 -23.77
C GLU A 355 -1.36 12.18 -25.05
N ASN A 356 -1.10 10.99 -25.57
CA ASN A 356 -1.63 10.51 -26.85
C ASN A 356 -2.97 9.76 -26.72
N SER A 357 -3.24 9.09 -25.58
CA SER A 357 -4.45 8.26 -25.42
C SER A 357 -5.35 8.66 -24.26
N GLY A 358 -4.88 9.56 -23.38
CA GLY A 358 -5.66 10.01 -22.22
C GLY A 358 -5.80 8.95 -21.14
N VAL A 359 -4.85 7.99 -21.02
CA VAL A 359 -4.86 7.01 -19.93
C VAL A 359 -3.74 7.31 -18.94
N ALA A 360 -4.10 7.58 -17.68
CA ALA A 360 -3.15 7.91 -16.62
C ALA A 360 -2.85 6.67 -15.77
N VAL A 361 -1.62 6.18 -15.84
CA VAL A 361 -1.05 5.07 -15.04
C VAL A 361 0.20 5.55 -14.32
N VAL A 362 0.81 4.75 -13.45
CA VAL A 362 1.99 5.17 -12.69
C VAL A 362 3.20 4.34 -13.11
N GLN A 363 4.31 5.01 -13.46
CA GLN A 363 5.57 4.36 -13.87
C GLN A 363 6.14 3.46 -12.76
N GLY A 364 6.77 2.36 -13.14
CA GLY A 364 7.35 1.38 -12.22
C GLY A 364 8.57 1.91 -11.47
N SER A 365 9.36 2.80 -12.09
CA SER A 365 10.48 3.49 -11.44
C SER A 365 10.08 4.26 -10.18
N ALA A 366 8.81 4.73 -10.08
CA ALA A 366 8.26 5.32 -8.86
C ALA A 366 8.16 4.33 -7.69
N PHE A 367 8.08 3.04 -7.98
CA PHE A 367 8.01 1.94 -7.03
C PHE A 367 9.34 1.18 -6.89
N GLY A 368 10.42 1.74 -7.44
CA GLY A 368 11.77 1.21 -7.36
C GLY A 368 12.10 0.09 -8.34
N LEU A 369 11.29 -0.13 -9.38
CA LEU A 369 11.57 -1.11 -10.44
C LEU A 369 11.20 -0.54 -11.82
N GLU A 370 12.23 -0.25 -12.62
CA GLU A 370 12.09 0.34 -13.96
C GLU A 370 11.63 -0.68 -15.00
N GLY A 371 10.97 -0.20 -16.06
CA GLY A 371 10.45 -1.03 -17.16
C GLY A 371 9.07 -1.61 -16.90
N PHE A 372 8.37 -1.12 -15.89
CA PHE A 372 7.02 -1.52 -15.51
C PHE A 372 6.10 -0.31 -15.36
N PHE A 373 4.80 -0.59 -15.17
CA PHE A 373 3.84 0.44 -14.76
C PHE A 373 2.72 -0.17 -13.92
N ARG A 374 2.16 0.63 -13.00
CA ARG A 374 1.04 0.17 -12.17
C ARG A 374 -0.28 0.63 -12.74
N ILE A 375 -1.24 -0.28 -12.86
CA ILE A 375 -2.66 -0.04 -13.08
C ILE A 375 -3.43 -0.38 -11.80
N SER A 376 -4.26 0.53 -11.30
CA SER A 376 -5.32 0.23 -10.35
C SER A 376 -6.59 -0.14 -11.12
N TYR A 377 -7.17 -1.32 -10.83
CA TYR A 377 -8.45 -1.73 -11.40
C TYR A 377 -9.63 -1.47 -10.45
N ALA A 378 -9.42 -0.65 -9.43
CA ALA A 378 -10.48 -0.16 -8.55
C ALA A 378 -11.29 0.96 -9.24
N THR A 379 -11.98 0.60 -10.32
CA THR A 379 -12.90 1.45 -11.10
C THR A 379 -13.91 0.57 -11.83
N SER A 380 -14.92 1.16 -12.49
CA SER A 380 -15.96 0.41 -13.20
C SER A 380 -15.38 -0.45 -14.34
N MET A 381 -16.02 -1.57 -14.63
CA MET A 381 -15.66 -2.43 -15.77
C MET A 381 -15.72 -1.67 -17.10
N GLU A 382 -16.64 -0.72 -17.25
CA GLU A 382 -16.75 0.14 -18.43
C GLU A 382 -15.49 1.00 -18.61
N ASN A 383 -15.02 1.65 -17.54
CA ASN A 383 -13.78 2.42 -17.56
C ASN A 383 -12.57 1.54 -17.89
N LEU A 384 -12.50 0.34 -17.34
CA LEU A 384 -11.41 -0.61 -17.63
C LEU A 384 -11.40 -1.02 -19.10
N LYS A 385 -12.56 -1.36 -19.70
CA LYS A 385 -12.68 -1.69 -21.12
C LYS A 385 -12.16 -0.55 -21.98
N LYS A 386 -12.66 0.67 -21.76
CA LYS A 386 -12.25 1.87 -22.51
C LYS A 386 -10.75 2.16 -22.37
N ALA A 387 -10.22 2.03 -21.15
CA ALA A 387 -8.81 2.30 -20.90
C ALA A 387 -7.90 1.27 -21.60
N LEU A 388 -8.24 -0.02 -21.54
CA LEU A 388 -7.45 -1.08 -22.17
C LEU A 388 -7.52 -1.02 -23.70
N GLU A 389 -8.65 -0.66 -24.30
CA GLU A 389 -8.76 -0.35 -25.72
C GLU A 389 -7.83 0.81 -26.12
N LYS A 390 -7.80 1.89 -25.34
CA LYS A 390 -6.89 3.03 -25.56
C LYS A 390 -5.42 2.62 -25.41
N ILE A 391 -5.05 1.82 -24.39
CA ILE A 391 -3.69 1.29 -24.20
C ILE A 391 -3.30 0.43 -25.41
N SER A 392 -4.15 -0.52 -25.82
CA SER A 392 -3.90 -1.38 -26.98
C SER A 392 -3.69 -0.58 -28.27
N SER A 393 -4.57 0.39 -28.52
CA SER A 393 -4.47 1.26 -29.70
C SER A 393 -3.19 2.09 -29.68
N PHE A 394 -2.80 2.64 -28.52
CA PHE A 394 -1.54 3.36 -28.34
C PHE A 394 -0.34 2.47 -28.63
N CYS A 395 -0.28 1.26 -28.05
CA CYS A 395 0.84 0.36 -28.25
C CYS A 395 0.98 -0.09 -29.72
N LYS A 396 -0.14 -0.29 -30.43
CA LYS A 396 -0.14 -0.58 -31.87
C LYS A 396 0.33 0.58 -32.75
N SER A 397 0.21 1.83 -32.27
CA SER A 397 0.66 3.01 -33.01
C SER A 397 2.15 3.30 -32.86
N LEU A 398 2.85 2.58 -31.98
CA LEU A 398 4.29 2.72 -31.77
C LEU A 398 5.08 2.08 -32.92
N ASN A 399 6.10 2.79 -33.44
CA ASN A 399 6.94 2.40 -34.56
C ASN A 399 8.37 2.02 -34.10
#